data_501e72d768bec712c75ed7e126749cd8
#
_entry.id   501e72d768bec712c75ed7e126749cd8
#
_cell.length_a   1.000
_cell.length_b   1.000
_cell.length_c   1.000
_cell.angle_alpha   90.00
_cell.angle_beta   90.00
_cell.angle_gamma   90.00
#
_symmetry.space_group_name_H-M   'P 1'
#
loop_
_entity.id
_entity.type
_entity.pdbx_description
1 polymer ?
#
loop_
_entity_poly.entity_id
_entity_poly.type
_entity_poly.pdbx_seq_one_letter_code
_entity_poly.pdbx_strand_id
1 'polypeptide(L)'
;MLLFDHSAWSRLISDSVPEDRQELVLDWIEQGRLGTCLPFLLEAGFSAQTAEDHRITVARLERLDRFLIDEEVELSAQRAQSELAKAGHHRLSPIDLIIAACAAHAQGGVLHYDRDYDLILRHTSLEFESVWLAEAGTL
;
A
#
# COMPACT_ATOMS: atom_id res chain seq x y z
N MET A 1 -10.92 -5.45 1.61
CA MET A 1 -10.36 -4.09 1.71
C MET A 1 -9.04 -4.02 0.96
N LEU A 2 -8.82 -2.97 0.21
CA LEU A 2 -7.53 -2.67 -0.42
C LEU A 2 -6.81 -1.64 0.46
N LEU A 3 -5.55 -1.89 0.77
CA LEU A 3 -4.71 -0.92 1.48
C LEU A 3 -3.95 -0.06 0.46
N PHE A 4 -3.89 1.24 0.71
CA PHE A 4 -3.06 2.13 -0.09
C PHE A 4 -1.58 1.86 0.13
N ASP A 5 -0.81 1.86 -0.96
CA ASP A 5 0.62 2.09 -0.94
C ASP A 5 0.93 3.52 -1.39
N HIS A 6 2.04 4.06 -0.91
CA HIS A 6 2.47 5.42 -1.26
C HIS A 6 2.70 5.60 -2.77
N SER A 7 3.13 4.57 -3.47
CA SER A 7 3.34 4.63 -4.93
C SER A 7 2.06 4.93 -5.71
N ALA A 8 0.90 4.44 -5.24
CA ALA A 8 -0.39 4.78 -5.81
C ALA A 8 -0.87 6.16 -5.33
N TRP A 9 -0.80 6.42 -4.04
CA TRP A 9 -1.23 7.68 -3.45
C TRP A 9 -0.54 8.90 -4.06
N SER A 10 0.79 8.86 -4.17
CA SER A 10 1.57 9.97 -4.73
C SER A 10 1.19 10.31 -6.17
N ARG A 11 0.83 9.31 -6.97
CA ARG A 11 0.37 9.52 -8.34
C ARG A 11 -1.04 10.09 -8.41
N LEU A 12 -1.92 9.65 -7.54
CA LEU A 12 -3.29 10.21 -7.46
C LEU A 12 -3.27 11.68 -7.07
N ILE A 13 -2.48 12.08 -6.08
CA ILE A 13 -2.42 13.47 -5.64
C ILE A 13 -1.64 14.38 -6.61
N SER A 14 -0.76 13.84 -7.44
CA SER A 14 -0.04 14.60 -8.47
C SER A 14 -0.80 14.74 -9.79
N ASP A 15 -2.03 14.23 -9.85
CA ASP A 15 -2.92 14.27 -11.02
C ASP A 15 -2.29 13.67 -12.29
N SER A 16 -1.44 12.65 -12.13
CA SER A 16 -0.77 11.97 -13.24
C SER A 16 -1.50 10.71 -13.72
N VAL A 17 -2.65 10.42 -13.15
CA VAL A 17 -3.43 9.20 -13.39
C VAL A 17 -4.57 9.49 -14.36
N PRO A 18 -4.84 8.61 -15.36
CA PRO A 18 -5.98 8.76 -16.25
C PRO A 18 -7.31 8.91 -15.50
N GLU A 19 -8.22 9.70 -16.06
CA GLU A 19 -9.49 10.07 -15.42
C GLU A 19 -10.33 8.85 -15.06
N ASP A 20 -10.41 7.86 -15.94
CA ASP A 20 -11.16 6.62 -15.68
C ASP A 20 -10.63 5.83 -14.48
N ARG A 21 -9.31 5.89 -14.25
CA ARG A 21 -8.69 5.25 -13.09
C ARG A 21 -8.90 6.06 -11.82
N GLN A 22 -8.89 7.37 -11.91
CA GLN A 22 -9.23 8.25 -10.78
C GLN A 22 -10.67 8.00 -10.33
N GLU A 23 -11.62 7.97 -11.27
CA GLU A 23 -13.02 7.68 -10.99
C GLU A 23 -13.21 6.32 -10.32
N LEU A 24 -12.52 5.30 -10.80
CA LEU A 24 -12.57 3.97 -10.20
C LEU A 24 -12.09 3.96 -8.73
N VAL A 25 -10.99 4.67 -8.45
CA VAL A 25 -10.47 4.80 -7.08
C VAL A 25 -11.45 5.55 -6.18
N LEU A 26 -12.05 6.64 -6.68
CA LEU A 26 -13.08 7.37 -5.95
C LEU A 26 -14.29 6.49 -5.62
N ASP A 27 -14.75 5.68 -6.57
CA ASP A 27 -15.82 4.72 -6.35
C ASP A 27 -15.46 3.72 -5.24
N TRP A 28 -14.24 3.21 -5.23
CA TRP A 28 -13.77 2.30 -4.19
C TRP A 28 -13.73 2.96 -2.82
N ILE A 29 -13.35 4.24 -2.76
CA ILE A 29 -13.39 5.03 -1.51
C ILE A 29 -14.82 5.17 -1.02
N GLU A 30 -15.74 5.57 -1.89
CA GLU A 30 -17.16 5.72 -1.56
C GLU A 30 -17.82 4.41 -1.09
N GLN A 31 -17.37 3.28 -1.64
CA GLN A 31 -17.83 1.95 -1.25
C GLN A 31 -17.18 1.43 0.04
N GLY A 32 -16.25 2.19 0.64
CA GLY A 32 -15.52 1.75 1.83
C GLY A 32 -14.53 0.61 1.56
N ARG A 33 -14.07 0.45 0.32
CA ARG A 33 -13.15 -0.63 -0.08
C ARG A 33 -11.68 -0.30 0.12
N LEU A 34 -11.34 0.98 0.29
CA LEU A 34 -9.95 1.44 0.51
C LEU A 34 -9.71 1.73 1.97
N GLY A 35 -8.56 1.33 2.44
CA GLY A 35 -8.10 1.56 3.80
C GLY A 35 -6.63 1.92 3.87
N THR A 36 -6.17 2.13 5.08
CA THR A 36 -4.80 2.52 5.39
C THR A 36 -4.19 1.61 6.44
N CYS A 37 -2.88 1.67 6.56
CA CYS A 37 -2.15 1.12 7.70
C CYS A 37 -1.02 2.07 8.09
N LEU A 38 -0.45 1.89 9.26
CA LEU A 38 0.52 2.84 9.82
C LEU A 38 1.72 3.12 8.89
N PRO A 39 2.37 2.11 8.27
CA PRO A 39 3.52 2.36 7.41
C PRO A 39 3.18 3.31 6.25
N PHE A 40 2.06 3.10 5.59
CA PHE A 40 1.58 4.00 4.54
C PHE A 40 1.31 5.41 5.06
N LEU A 41 0.63 5.53 6.20
CA LEU A 41 0.31 6.84 6.79
C LEU A 41 1.58 7.64 7.11
N LEU A 42 2.62 6.97 7.61
CA LEU A 42 3.89 7.61 7.91
C LEU A 42 4.64 8.03 6.65
N GLU A 43 4.61 7.23 5.59
CA GLU A 43 5.19 7.63 4.29
C GLU A 43 4.45 8.81 3.66
N ALA A 44 3.13 8.78 3.67
CA ALA A 44 2.32 9.89 3.17
C ALA A 44 2.60 11.18 3.95
N GLY A 45 2.69 11.09 5.27
CA GLY A 45 3.05 12.22 6.13
C GLY A 45 4.48 12.72 5.91
N PHE A 46 5.42 11.81 5.70
CA PHE A 46 6.82 12.15 5.40
C PHE A 46 6.97 12.95 4.10
N SER A 47 6.09 12.73 3.12
CA SER A 47 6.10 13.46 1.85
C SER A 47 5.61 14.89 1.95
N ALA A 48 4.97 15.27 3.04
CA ALA A 48 4.49 16.64 3.26
C ALA A 48 5.68 17.60 3.42
N GLN A 49 5.60 18.75 2.77
CA GLN A 49 6.68 19.75 2.78
C GLN A 49 6.52 20.77 3.92
N THR A 50 5.31 20.92 4.45
CA THR A 50 5.01 21.86 5.54
C THR A 50 4.13 21.18 6.60
N ALA A 51 4.09 21.76 7.80
CA ALA A 51 3.19 21.29 8.86
C ALA A 51 1.71 21.34 8.42
N GLU A 52 1.34 22.35 7.65
CA GLU A 52 -0.03 22.48 7.13
C GLU A 52 -0.36 21.39 6.10
N ASP A 53 0.54 21.11 5.17
CA ASP A 53 0.39 19.99 4.21
C ASP A 53 0.26 18.67 4.93
N HIS A 54 1.06 18.45 5.96
CA HIS A 54 0.98 17.26 6.81
C HIS A 54 -0.40 17.13 7.45
N ARG A 55 -0.89 18.20 8.06
CA ARG A 55 -2.21 18.23 8.70
C ARG A 55 -3.33 17.88 7.72
N ILE A 56 -3.31 18.48 6.52
CA ILE A 56 -4.30 18.22 5.47
C ILE A 56 -4.25 16.76 5.01
N THR A 57 -3.06 16.25 4.76
CA THR A 57 -2.86 14.86 4.31
C THR A 57 -3.38 13.87 5.34
N VAL A 58 -2.99 14.03 6.60
CA VAL A 58 -3.44 13.16 7.68
C VAL A 58 -4.96 13.22 7.84
N ALA A 59 -5.56 14.42 7.82
CA ALA A 59 -7.00 14.60 7.95
C ALA A 59 -7.79 13.89 6.84
N ARG A 60 -7.27 13.90 5.61
CA ARG A 60 -7.88 13.17 4.48
C ARG A 60 -7.82 11.65 4.68
N LEU A 61 -6.67 11.15 5.08
CA LEU A 61 -6.42 9.72 5.19
C LEU A 61 -7.11 9.10 6.43
N GLU A 62 -7.29 9.87 7.49
CA GLU A 62 -8.03 9.43 8.68
C GLU A 62 -9.52 9.16 8.43
N ARG A 63 -10.06 9.60 7.29
CA ARG A 63 -11.43 9.26 6.88
C ARG A 63 -11.56 7.83 6.37
N LEU A 64 -10.46 7.19 6.02
CA LEU A 64 -10.45 5.82 5.55
C LEU A 64 -10.32 4.86 6.72
N ASP A 65 -10.84 3.64 6.56
CA ASP A 65 -10.65 2.58 7.55
C ASP A 65 -9.17 2.28 7.72
N ARG A 66 -8.79 2.00 8.96
CA ARG A 66 -7.40 1.71 9.30
C ARG A 66 -7.25 0.27 9.77
N PHE A 67 -6.36 -0.47 9.11
CA PHE A 67 -5.92 -1.77 9.58
C PHE A 67 -4.80 -1.60 10.60
N LEU A 68 -4.98 -2.19 11.80
CA LEU A 68 -4.00 -2.12 12.88
C LEU A 68 -3.04 -3.31 12.81
N ILE A 69 -1.76 -3.01 13.01
CA ILE A 69 -0.71 -4.03 13.03
C ILE A 69 -0.73 -4.75 14.39
N ASP A 70 -0.74 -6.08 14.35
CA ASP A 70 -0.64 -6.92 15.52
C ASP A 70 0.61 -7.83 15.44
N GLU A 71 0.81 -8.67 16.44
CA GLU A 71 1.95 -9.58 16.49
C GLU A 71 1.98 -10.54 15.29
N GLU A 72 0.84 -11.01 14.83
CA GLU A 72 0.77 -11.94 13.69
C GLU A 72 1.23 -11.28 12.39
N VAL A 73 0.88 -10.02 12.19
CA VAL A 73 1.37 -9.22 11.05
C VAL A 73 2.88 -9.08 11.11
N GLU A 74 3.44 -8.77 12.28
CA GLU A 74 4.89 -8.63 12.45
C GLU A 74 5.62 -9.95 12.13
N LEU A 75 5.14 -11.05 12.66
CA LEU A 75 5.74 -12.39 12.41
C LEU A 75 5.64 -12.76 10.92
N SER A 76 4.52 -12.47 10.27
CA SER A 76 4.33 -12.71 8.84
C SER A 76 5.28 -11.90 7.98
N ALA A 77 5.49 -10.63 8.33
CA ALA A 77 6.44 -9.76 7.62
C ALA A 77 7.88 -10.28 7.75
N GLN A 78 8.30 -10.69 8.94
CA GLN A 78 9.62 -11.28 9.15
C GLN A 78 9.81 -12.58 8.38
N ARG A 79 8.79 -13.45 8.36
CA ARG A 79 8.82 -14.69 7.58
C ARG A 79 8.94 -14.40 6.09
N ALA A 80 8.17 -13.45 5.58
CA ALA A 80 8.22 -13.06 4.18
C ALA A 80 9.60 -12.52 3.79
N GLN A 81 10.25 -11.73 4.65
CA GLN A 81 11.61 -11.28 4.42
C GLN A 81 12.61 -12.44 4.32
N SER A 82 12.47 -13.44 5.20
CA SER A 82 13.30 -14.65 5.14
C SER A 82 13.09 -15.41 3.82
N GLU A 83 11.87 -15.55 3.37
CA GLU A 83 11.54 -16.20 2.10
C GLU A 83 12.12 -15.43 0.91
N LEU A 84 12.03 -14.09 0.92
CA LEU A 84 12.64 -13.24 -0.10
C LEU A 84 14.16 -13.35 -0.11
N ALA A 85 14.80 -13.40 1.06
CA ALA A 85 16.25 -13.58 1.16
C ALA A 85 16.70 -14.90 0.51
N LYS A 86 15.96 -16.00 0.73
CA LYS A 86 16.23 -17.28 0.09
C LYS A 86 16.07 -17.24 -1.43
N ALA A 87 15.19 -16.39 -1.94
CA ALA A 87 14.97 -16.20 -3.37
C ALA A 87 15.87 -15.14 -3.99
N GLY A 88 16.77 -14.52 -3.22
CA GLY A 88 17.68 -13.47 -3.70
C GLY A 88 17.09 -12.07 -3.75
N HIS A 89 15.94 -11.83 -3.10
CA HIS A 89 15.22 -10.55 -3.10
C HIS A 89 15.14 -9.88 -1.72
N HIS A 90 16.14 -10.07 -0.85
CA HIS A 90 16.14 -9.59 0.54
C HIS A 90 16.19 -8.05 0.68
N ARG A 91 16.42 -7.32 -0.41
CA ARG A 91 16.55 -5.86 -0.41
C ARG A 91 15.28 -5.12 -0.81
N LEU A 92 14.16 -5.81 -0.90
CA LEU A 92 12.86 -5.14 -1.07
C LEU A 92 12.54 -4.29 0.16
N SER A 93 11.79 -3.21 -0.06
CA SER A 93 11.46 -2.25 0.99
C SER A 93 10.79 -2.93 2.21
N PRO A 94 11.30 -2.72 3.43
CA PRO A 94 10.63 -3.22 4.63
C PRO A 94 9.20 -2.68 4.79
N ILE A 95 8.95 -1.46 4.35
CA ILE A 95 7.62 -0.84 4.39
C ILE A 95 6.63 -1.63 3.53
N ASP A 96 7.03 -2.00 2.31
CA ASP A 96 6.19 -2.76 1.39
C ASP A 96 5.86 -4.14 1.97
N LEU A 97 6.81 -4.77 2.65
CA LEU A 97 6.59 -6.04 3.34
C LEU A 97 5.54 -5.93 4.45
N ILE A 98 5.58 -4.86 5.23
CA ILE A 98 4.60 -4.63 6.29
C ILE A 98 3.21 -4.37 5.69
N ILE A 99 3.11 -3.56 4.64
CA ILE A 99 1.85 -3.29 3.96
C ILE A 99 1.28 -4.58 3.36
N ALA A 100 2.10 -5.38 2.69
CA ALA A 100 1.69 -6.67 2.14
C ALA A 100 1.19 -7.64 3.22
N ALA A 101 1.89 -7.70 4.36
CA ALA A 101 1.48 -8.52 5.49
C ALA A 101 0.14 -8.05 6.08
N CYS A 102 -0.06 -6.74 6.21
CA CYS A 102 -1.34 -6.16 6.63
C CYS A 102 -2.47 -6.56 5.66
N ALA A 103 -2.23 -6.44 4.35
CA ALA A 103 -3.21 -6.79 3.33
C ALA A 103 -3.59 -8.28 3.39
N ALA A 104 -2.62 -9.15 3.58
CA ALA A 104 -2.85 -10.58 3.72
C ALA A 104 -3.71 -10.91 4.95
N HIS A 105 -3.43 -10.29 6.10
CA HIS A 105 -4.21 -10.49 7.33
C HIS A 105 -5.59 -9.85 7.25
N ALA A 106 -5.76 -8.79 6.48
CA ALA A 106 -7.06 -8.19 6.20
C ALA A 106 -7.88 -9.00 5.17
N GLN A 107 -7.31 -10.06 4.62
CA GLN A 107 -7.90 -10.85 3.52
C GLN A 107 -8.29 -9.95 2.33
N GLY A 108 -7.41 -9.03 2.00
CA GLY A 108 -7.62 -8.04 0.96
C GLY A 108 -6.44 -7.92 0.02
N GLY A 109 -6.13 -6.70 -0.39
CA GLY A 109 -5.06 -6.43 -1.34
C GLY A 109 -4.36 -5.11 -1.08
N VAL A 110 -3.41 -4.80 -1.96
CA VAL A 110 -2.67 -3.53 -1.97
C VAL A 110 -2.95 -2.82 -3.29
N LEU A 111 -3.39 -1.57 -3.22
CA LEU A 111 -3.46 -0.67 -4.36
C LEU A 111 -2.11 0.05 -4.48
N HIS A 112 -1.38 -0.23 -5.55
CA HIS A 112 0.00 0.23 -5.73
C HIS A 112 0.33 0.59 -7.18
N TYR A 113 1.52 1.13 -7.36
CA TYR A 113 2.17 1.31 -8.66
C TYR A 113 3.65 0.93 -8.54
N ASP A 114 3.90 -0.30 -8.03
CA ASP A 114 5.25 -0.81 -7.78
C ASP A 114 5.29 -2.33 -7.99
N ARG A 115 6.16 -2.78 -8.89
CA ARG A 115 6.33 -4.22 -9.19
C ARG A 115 6.83 -5.04 -8.00
N ASP A 116 7.35 -4.40 -6.96
CA ASP A 116 7.85 -5.12 -5.79
C ASP A 116 6.75 -5.91 -5.09
N TYR A 117 5.49 -5.46 -5.15
CA TYR A 117 4.35 -6.23 -4.63
C TYR A 117 4.13 -7.54 -5.39
N ASP A 118 4.35 -7.55 -6.70
CA ASP A 118 4.26 -8.79 -7.48
C ASP A 118 5.40 -9.76 -7.12
N LEU A 119 6.60 -9.24 -6.82
CA LEU A 119 7.73 -10.06 -6.34
C LEU A 119 7.44 -10.63 -4.95
N ILE A 120 6.87 -9.84 -4.04
CA ILE A 120 6.47 -10.31 -2.71
C ILE A 120 5.44 -11.44 -2.85
N LEU A 121 4.43 -11.25 -3.66
CA LEU A 121 3.39 -12.25 -3.88
C LEU A 121 3.94 -13.56 -4.46
N ARG A 122 4.90 -13.45 -5.39
CA ARG A 122 5.51 -14.61 -6.06
C ARG A 122 6.43 -15.41 -5.14
N HIS A 123 7.19 -14.75 -4.27
CA HIS A 123 8.30 -15.37 -3.54
C HIS A 123 8.04 -15.58 -2.05
N THR A 124 6.85 -15.22 -1.56
CA THR A 124 6.50 -15.38 -0.15
C THR A 124 5.21 -16.18 0.02
N SER A 125 4.95 -16.58 1.25
CA SER A 125 3.71 -17.25 1.65
C SER A 125 2.56 -16.26 1.92
N LEU A 126 2.78 -14.95 1.75
CA LEU A 126 1.72 -13.96 1.89
C LEU A 126 0.71 -14.09 0.75
N GLU A 127 -0.57 -14.17 1.10
CA GLU A 127 -1.67 -14.25 0.13
C GLU A 127 -2.47 -12.95 0.19
N PHE A 128 -2.32 -12.11 -0.82
CA PHE A 128 -3.04 -10.84 -0.97
C PHE A 128 -3.26 -10.56 -2.45
N GLU A 129 -4.19 -9.65 -2.76
CA GLU A 129 -4.43 -9.20 -4.12
C GLU A 129 -3.47 -8.06 -4.48
N SER A 130 -2.71 -8.20 -5.56
CA SER A 130 -1.87 -7.14 -6.12
C SER A 130 -2.70 -6.34 -7.11
N VAL A 131 -3.03 -5.09 -6.76
CA VAL A 131 -3.88 -4.22 -7.57
C VAL A 131 -3.08 -3.04 -8.09
N TRP A 132 -2.77 -3.06 -9.37
CA TRP A 132 -2.10 -1.96 -10.04
C TRP A 132 -3.04 -0.77 -10.23
N LEU A 133 -2.58 0.43 -9.86
CA LEU A 133 -3.32 1.68 -10.09
C LEU A 133 -3.59 1.92 -11.57
N ALA A 134 -2.60 1.62 -12.41
CA ALA A 134 -2.68 1.66 -13.86
C ALA A 134 -1.73 0.62 -14.42
N GLU A 135 -1.77 0.38 -15.72
CA GLU A 135 -0.84 -0.55 -16.36
C GLU A 135 0.61 -0.17 -16.07
N ALA A 136 1.44 -1.16 -15.72
CA ALA A 136 2.83 -0.95 -15.35
C ALA A 136 3.60 -0.21 -16.46
N GLY A 137 4.35 0.82 -16.07
CA GLY A 137 5.16 1.61 -16.99
C GLY A 137 4.40 2.69 -17.78
N THR A 138 3.11 2.94 -17.47
CA THR A 138 2.30 3.94 -18.18
C THR A 138 2.19 5.28 -17.46
N LEU A 139 2.62 5.38 -16.21
CA LEU A 139 2.58 6.61 -15.41
C LEU A 139 3.96 7.20 -15.16
#